data_22935d0a6978d0bd0d682ebfcc5e9cdb
#
_entry.id   22935d0a6978d0bd0d682ebfcc5e9cdb
#
_cell.length_a   1.000
_cell.length_b   1.000
_cell.length_c   1.000
_cell.angle_alpha   90.00
_cell.angle_beta   90.00
_cell.angle_gamma   90.00
#
_symmetry.space_group_name_H-M   'P 1'
#
loop_
_entity.id
_entity.type
_entity.pdbx_description
1 polymer ?
#
loop_
_entity_poly.entity_id
_entity_poly.type
_entity_poly.pdbx_seq_one_letter_code
_entity_poly.pdbx_strand_id
1 'polypeptide(L)'
;MNDFRYAAAVVFALAGAAAGQGVPQRNAQGLLASSGGRTLYRYDLDGNSGHSRCTGPCASVWPPYLADAQASAVGDFSLATRSDGSRQWVYRKHPLYLFAGDAKPGDRDGDGVNGSWHVVP
;
A
#
# COMPACT_ATOMS: atom_id res chain seq x y z
N MET A 1 -39.55 0.47 -5.34
CA MET A 1 -39.01 0.48 -5.08
C MET A 1 -38.26 0.56 -4.67
N ASN A 2 -38.30 0.68 -4.47
CA ASN A 2 -37.50 0.75 -4.02
C ASN A 2 -36.77 0.57 -3.44
N ASP A 3 -36.78 0.28 -3.29
CA ASP A 3 -36.00 0.03 -2.60
C ASP A 3 -35.24 -0.49 -2.53
N PHE A 4 -34.94 -0.84 -2.76
CA PHE A 4 -34.07 -1.55 -2.45
C PHE A 4 -33.11 -1.50 -2.69
N ARG A 5 -33.11 -1.14 -3.08
CA ARG A 5 -32.18 -1.18 -3.21
C ARG A 5 -31.30 -0.86 -2.57
N TYR A 6 -31.39 -0.57 -2.25
CA TYR A 6 -30.52 -0.36 -1.51
C TYR A 6 -29.92 -0.99 -0.92
N ALA A 7 -29.97 -1.14 -1.01
CA ALA A 7 -29.63 -1.86 0.01
C ALA A 7 -28.45 -2.49 -0.34
N ALA A 8 -28.55 -2.88 -1.17
CA ALA A 8 -27.54 -3.59 -1.48
C ALA A 8 -26.36 -2.96 -1.37
N ALA A 9 -26.38 -2.13 -1.82
CA ALA A 9 -25.31 -1.50 -1.79
C ALA A 9 -24.63 -1.67 -0.67
N VAL A 10 -25.16 -1.54 0.08
CA VAL A 10 -24.64 -1.58 1.18
C VAL A 10 -23.64 -2.45 1.37
N VAL A 11 -23.84 -3.33 1.13
CA VAL A 11 -23.00 -4.23 1.45
C VAL A 11 -21.76 -4.30 0.95
N PHE A 12 -21.58 -4.05 0.37
CA PHE A 12 -20.50 -4.35 0.08
C PHE A 12 -19.51 -3.75 0.13
N ALA A 13 -19.71 -3.44 -0.21
CA ALA A 13 -18.79 -2.54 -0.11
C ALA A 13 -17.84 -2.82 0.88
N LEU A 14 -18.25 -3.12 1.90
CA LEU A 14 -17.44 -3.38 2.90
C LEU A 14 -16.37 -4.21 2.56
N ALA A 15 -16.66 -5.15 1.98
CA ALA A 15 -15.69 -6.06 1.72
C ALA A 15 -14.61 -5.43 1.00
N GLY A 16 -14.94 -4.70 0.12
CA GLY A 16 -13.92 -4.16 -0.64
C GLY A 16 -13.00 -3.39 0.14
N ALA A 17 -13.48 -2.81 1.08
CA ALA A 17 -12.67 -1.98 1.84
C ALA A 17 -11.54 -2.71 2.41
N ALA A 18 -11.71 -3.90 2.76
CA ALA A 18 -10.65 -4.58 3.38
C ALA A 18 -9.73 -5.12 2.36
N ALA A 19 -10.10 -5.05 1.17
CA ALA A 19 -9.35 -5.71 0.24
C ALA A 19 -8.13 -4.97 -0.18
N GLY A 20 -7.62 -4.60 -0.76
CA GLY A 20 -6.44 -3.96 -1.17
C GLY A 20 -6.73 -2.84 -2.11
N GLN A 21 -5.72 -2.30 -2.68
CA GLN A 21 -5.79 -1.08 -3.43
C GLN A 21 -5.18 -1.21 -4.82
N GLY A 22 -5.45 -0.22 -5.65
CA GLY A 22 -4.95 -0.20 -7.01
C GLY A 22 -3.49 0.19 -7.11
N VAL A 23 -3.00 0.19 -8.33
CA VAL A 23 -1.60 0.50 -8.61
C VAL A 23 -1.24 1.87 -8.03
N PRO A 24 -0.05 2.02 -7.47
CA PRO A 24 0.38 3.31 -6.95
C PRO A 24 0.41 4.39 -8.03
N GLN A 25 0.27 5.62 -7.62
CA GLN A 25 0.27 6.78 -8.51
C GLN A 25 1.30 7.78 -8.01
N ARG A 26 1.68 8.73 -8.84
CA ARG A 26 2.56 9.80 -8.39
C ARG A 26 1.71 11.00 -7.97
N ASN A 27 2.05 11.58 -6.83
CA ASN A 27 1.37 12.77 -6.36
C ASN A 27 1.99 14.03 -6.97
N ALA A 28 1.50 15.19 -6.55
CA ALA A 28 1.99 16.47 -7.08
C ALA A 28 3.46 16.72 -6.78
N GLN A 29 4.03 16.03 -5.80
CA GLN A 29 5.44 16.18 -5.46
C GLN A 29 6.32 15.14 -6.20
N GLY A 30 5.74 14.35 -7.07
CA GLY A 30 6.48 13.34 -7.82
C GLY A 30 6.78 12.08 -7.02
N LEU A 31 6.13 11.89 -5.89
CA LEU A 31 6.35 10.72 -5.04
C LEU A 31 5.27 9.69 -5.26
N LEU A 32 5.61 8.43 -5.09
CA LEU A 32 4.61 7.37 -5.15
C LEU A 32 3.64 7.51 -3.99
N ALA A 33 2.38 7.35 -4.29
CA ALA A 33 1.30 7.46 -3.32
C ALA A 33 0.20 6.47 -3.64
N SER A 34 -0.62 6.17 -2.66
CA SER A 34 -1.80 5.35 -2.86
C SER A 34 -2.83 6.12 -3.68
N SER A 35 -3.86 5.43 -4.13
CA SER A 35 -4.95 6.10 -4.87
C SER A 35 -5.63 7.16 -4.01
N GLY A 36 -5.56 7.02 -2.69
CA GLY A 36 -6.10 8.03 -1.79
C GLY A 36 -5.12 9.14 -1.44
N GLY A 37 -3.94 9.15 -2.05
CA GLY A 37 -2.97 10.22 -1.81
C GLY A 37 -2.02 9.99 -0.64
N ARG A 38 -2.07 8.83 -0.01
CA ARG A 38 -1.18 8.53 1.10
C ARG A 38 0.22 8.24 0.59
N THR A 39 1.23 8.82 1.22
CA THR A 39 2.62 8.61 0.84
C THR A 39 3.02 7.15 1.01
N LEU A 40 3.72 6.62 0.02
CA LEU A 40 4.26 5.26 0.09
C LEU A 40 5.75 5.30 0.38
N TYR A 41 6.22 4.26 1.04
CA TYR A 41 7.60 4.18 1.53
C TYR A 41 8.24 2.87 1.12
N ARG A 42 9.57 2.86 1.06
CA ARG A 42 10.34 1.63 0.90
C ARG A 42 11.22 1.44 2.14
N TYR A 43 11.64 0.21 2.36
CA TYR A 43 12.40 -0.19 3.54
C TYR A 43 13.76 -0.72 3.09
N ASP A 44 14.83 -0.12 3.58
CA ASP A 44 16.17 -0.50 3.15
C ASP A 44 16.50 -1.97 3.42
N LEU A 45 16.00 -2.53 4.52
CA LEU A 45 16.30 -3.91 4.84
C LEU A 45 15.65 -4.93 3.91
N ASP A 46 14.68 -4.51 3.11
CA ASP A 46 14.11 -5.39 2.10
C ASP A 46 15.11 -5.59 0.93
N GLY A 47 16.04 -4.69 0.77
CA GLY A 47 17.01 -4.77 -0.31
C GLY A 47 16.34 -4.80 -1.67
N ASN A 48 16.88 -5.58 -2.57
CA ASN A 48 16.34 -5.74 -3.92
C ASN A 48 15.73 -7.12 -4.12
N SER A 49 15.25 -7.76 -3.05
CA SER A 49 14.72 -9.11 -3.15
C SER A 49 13.29 -9.13 -3.70
N GLY A 50 12.58 -8.04 -3.59
CA GLY A 50 11.16 -8.00 -3.94
C GLY A 50 10.27 -8.59 -2.85
N HIS A 51 10.84 -8.99 -1.71
CA HIS A 51 10.10 -9.59 -0.61
C HIS A 51 10.22 -8.75 0.65
N SER A 52 9.13 -8.67 1.41
CA SER A 52 9.08 -7.87 2.61
C SER A 52 9.77 -8.55 3.79
N ARG A 53 10.54 -7.78 4.53
CA ARG A 53 11.09 -8.22 5.81
C ARG A 53 10.39 -7.51 6.98
N CYS A 54 9.41 -6.67 6.71
CA CYS A 54 8.66 -5.95 7.72
C CYS A 54 7.38 -6.72 8.02
N THR A 55 7.41 -7.54 9.07
CA THR A 55 6.28 -8.38 9.46
C THR A 55 6.04 -8.22 10.96
N GLY A 56 4.94 -8.76 11.45
CA GLY A 56 4.61 -8.70 12.88
C GLY A 56 4.49 -7.26 13.36
N PRO A 57 5.14 -6.91 14.46
CA PRO A 57 5.05 -5.56 15.01
C PRO A 57 5.51 -4.48 14.03
N CYS A 58 6.47 -4.78 13.17
CA CYS A 58 6.90 -3.83 12.16
C CYS A 58 5.73 -3.46 11.25
N ALA A 59 4.94 -4.42 10.85
CA ALA A 59 3.82 -4.17 9.94
C ALA A 59 2.68 -3.39 10.61
N SER A 60 2.66 -3.30 11.93
CA SER A 60 1.68 -2.46 12.61
C SER A 60 2.02 -0.97 12.47
N VAL A 61 3.29 -0.65 12.40
CA VAL A 61 3.76 0.73 12.22
C VAL A 61 3.87 1.06 10.73
N TRP A 62 4.27 0.08 9.94
CA TRP A 62 4.47 0.23 8.50
C TRP A 62 3.59 -0.77 7.75
N PRO A 63 2.28 -0.49 7.66
CA PRO A 63 1.39 -1.42 6.97
C PRO A 63 1.79 -1.62 5.52
N PRO A 64 1.82 -2.86 5.04
CA PRO A 64 2.13 -3.07 3.63
C PRO A 64 1.04 -2.46 2.75
N TYR A 65 1.43 -1.92 1.62
CA TYR A 65 0.45 -1.40 0.67
C TYR A 65 -0.08 -2.58 -0.13
N LEU A 66 -1.24 -3.07 0.24
CA LEU A 66 -1.79 -4.30 -0.32
C LEU A 66 -2.52 -4.04 -1.63
N ALA A 67 -2.42 -5.01 -2.50
CA ALA A 67 -3.06 -4.95 -3.80
C ALA A 67 -4.46 -5.53 -3.74
N ASP A 68 -5.31 -5.00 -4.62
CA ASP A 68 -6.62 -5.54 -4.85
C ASP A 68 -6.48 -6.98 -5.30
N ALA A 69 -7.45 -7.82 -4.99
CA ALA A 69 -7.41 -9.24 -5.37
C ALA A 69 -7.31 -9.45 -6.87
N GLN A 70 -7.79 -8.50 -7.65
CA GLN A 70 -7.76 -8.62 -9.11
C GLN A 70 -6.54 -7.95 -9.73
N ALA A 71 -5.65 -7.42 -8.93
CA ALA A 71 -4.52 -6.68 -9.45
C ALA A 71 -3.53 -7.58 -10.17
N SER A 72 -2.89 -7.03 -11.17
CA SER A 72 -1.81 -7.72 -11.89
C SER A 72 -0.64 -6.77 -12.08
N ALA A 73 0.52 -7.32 -12.34
CA ALA A 73 1.71 -6.52 -12.56
C ALA A 73 1.54 -5.61 -13.78
N VAL A 74 2.07 -4.40 -13.69
CA VAL A 74 2.00 -3.45 -14.79
C VAL A 74 3.21 -2.51 -14.74
N GLY A 75 3.93 -2.40 -15.82
CA GLY A 75 5.10 -1.53 -15.89
C GLY A 75 6.15 -1.90 -14.84
N ASP A 76 6.57 -0.93 -14.07
CA ASP A 76 7.56 -1.14 -13.01
C ASP A 76 6.96 -1.71 -11.74
N PHE A 77 5.66 -1.96 -11.71
CA PHE A 77 4.97 -2.45 -10.53
C PHE A 77 4.69 -3.94 -10.63
N SER A 78 5.02 -4.67 -9.59
CA SER A 78 4.76 -6.09 -9.50
C SER A 78 4.11 -6.40 -8.15
N LEU A 79 3.89 -7.67 -7.87
CA LEU A 79 3.17 -8.09 -6.68
C LEU A 79 3.96 -9.17 -5.96
N ALA A 80 4.02 -9.08 -4.66
CA ALA A 80 4.65 -10.11 -3.84
C ALA A 80 3.61 -10.69 -2.89
N THR A 81 3.60 -12.01 -2.74
CA THR A 81 2.70 -12.67 -1.82
C THR A 81 3.35 -12.75 -0.46
N ARG A 82 2.68 -12.23 0.54
CA ARG A 82 3.16 -12.26 1.92
C ARG A 82 2.82 -13.60 2.55
N SER A 83 3.40 -13.90 3.70
CA SER A 83 3.19 -15.18 4.35
C SER A 83 1.74 -15.43 4.73
N ASP A 84 0.94 -14.40 4.91
CA ASP A 84 -0.48 -14.54 5.22
C ASP A 84 -1.36 -14.67 3.97
N GLY A 85 -0.76 -14.72 2.80
CA GLY A 85 -1.50 -14.86 1.54
C GLY A 85 -1.90 -13.53 0.91
N SER A 86 -1.72 -12.41 1.60
CA SER A 86 -2.04 -11.12 0.99
C SER A 86 -0.98 -10.77 -0.03
N ARG A 87 -1.32 -9.85 -0.94
CA ARG A 87 -0.42 -9.45 -2.02
C ARG A 87 -0.07 -7.99 -1.86
N GLN A 88 1.20 -7.71 -1.90
CA GLN A 88 1.73 -6.36 -1.67
C GLN A 88 2.28 -5.78 -2.96
N TRP A 89 2.00 -4.51 -3.21
CA TRP A 89 2.58 -3.82 -4.35
C TRP A 89 4.08 -3.65 -4.16
N VAL A 90 4.81 -3.84 -5.25
CA VAL A 90 6.27 -3.76 -5.31
C VAL A 90 6.65 -2.84 -6.46
N TYR A 91 7.56 -1.91 -6.23
CA TYR A 91 8.06 -1.01 -7.27
C TYR A 91 9.53 -1.27 -7.49
N ARG A 92 9.89 -1.75 -8.68
CA ARG A 92 11.30 -2.02 -9.03
C ARG A 92 12.00 -2.83 -7.94
N LYS A 93 11.36 -3.92 -7.53
CA LYS A 93 11.87 -4.83 -6.50
C LYS A 93 11.82 -4.28 -5.08
N HIS A 94 11.20 -3.13 -4.85
CA HIS A 94 11.03 -2.58 -3.51
C HIS A 94 9.57 -2.72 -3.06
N PRO A 95 9.28 -3.58 -2.08
CA PRO A 95 7.94 -3.64 -1.52
C PRO A 95 7.54 -2.28 -0.97
N LEU A 96 6.28 -1.93 -1.11
CA LEU A 96 5.78 -0.62 -0.73
C LEU A 96 4.95 -0.68 0.54
N TYR A 97 5.06 0.37 1.36
CA TYR A 97 4.43 0.44 2.67
C TYR A 97 3.77 1.78 2.88
N LEU A 98 2.81 1.80 3.81
CA LEU A 98 2.27 3.03 4.37
C LEU A 98 2.95 3.28 5.71
N PHE A 99 2.79 4.47 6.27
CA PHE A 99 3.26 4.79 7.61
C PHE A 99 2.06 5.12 8.49
N ALA A 100 1.92 4.38 9.60
CA ALA A 100 0.79 4.58 10.49
C ALA A 100 0.78 5.98 11.12
N GLY A 101 1.94 6.62 11.20
CA GLY A 101 2.02 7.95 11.78
C GLY A 101 1.61 9.08 10.85
N ASP A 102 1.38 8.81 9.57
CA ASP A 102 0.90 9.85 8.66
C ASP A 102 -0.59 10.08 8.92
N ALA A 103 -0.97 11.31 9.24
CA ALA A 103 -2.34 11.62 9.63
C ALA A 103 -3.24 11.87 8.43
N LYS A 104 -2.72 12.36 7.32
CA LYS A 104 -3.54 12.73 6.17
C LYS A 104 -2.78 12.59 4.88
N PRO A 105 -3.47 12.58 3.75
CA PRO A 105 -2.81 12.49 2.45
C PRO A 105 -1.75 13.57 2.31
N GLY A 106 -0.62 13.20 1.75
CA GLY A 106 0.47 14.13 1.55
C GLY A 106 1.46 14.21 2.71
N ASP A 107 1.12 13.69 3.88
CA ASP A 107 2.07 13.65 4.99
C ASP A 107 3.24 12.74 4.64
N ARG A 108 4.42 13.10 5.11
CA ARG A 108 5.65 12.36 4.84
C ARG A 108 6.44 12.14 6.13
N ASP A 109 5.75 11.92 7.22
CA ASP A 109 6.40 11.86 8.53
C ASP A 109 7.28 10.62 8.69
N GLY A 110 7.13 9.66 7.82
CA GLY A 110 7.95 8.45 7.86
C GLY A 110 9.27 8.54 7.12
N ASP A 111 9.49 9.61 6.36
CA ASP A 111 10.69 9.71 5.54
C ASP A 111 11.92 9.88 6.44
N GLY A 112 12.87 8.97 6.31
CA GLY A 112 14.10 9.00 7.09
C GLY A 112 14.03 8.34 8.45
N VAL A 113 12.90 7.77 8.82
CA VAL A 113 12.77 7.14 10.13
C VAL A 113 13.80 6.03 10.28
N ASN A 114 14.54 6.07 11.38
CA ASN A 114 15.63 5.14 11.70
C ASN A 114 16.68 5.02 10.59
N GLY A 115 16.71 5.95 9.65
CA GLY A 115 17.62 5.89 8.53
C GLY A 115 17.31 4.78 7.53
N SER A 116 16.20 4.05 7.72
CA SER A 116 15.89 2.87 6.93
C SER A 116 14.65 2.99 6.06
N TRP A 117 13.83 4.00 6.31
CA TRP A 117 12.57 4.18 5.60
C TRP A 117 12.61 5.45 4.75
N HIS A 118 12.16 5.36 3.50
CA HIS A 118 12.28 6.47 2.57
C HIS A 118 11.05 6.59 1.68
N VAL A 119 10.70 7.82 1.33
CA VAL A 119 9.68 8.04 0.30
C VAL A 119 10.24 7.53 -1.03
N VAL A 120 9.39 7.33 -2.01
CA VAL A 120 9.77 6.75 -3.29
C VAL A 120 9.47 7.75 -4.40
N PRO A 121 10.51 8.37 -4.97
CA PRO A 121 10.31 9.32 -6.07
C PRO A 121 9.95 8.63 -7.37
#